data_a18c6e18b28e7d089b9e3e27b842cffc
#
_entry.id   a18c6e18b28e7d089b9e3e27b842cffc
#
_cell.length_a   1.000
_cell.length_b   1.000
_cell.length_c   1.000
_cell.angle_alpha   90.00
_cell.angle_beta   90.00
_cell.angle_gamma   90.00
#
_symmetry.space_group_name_H-M   'P 1'
#
loop_
_entity.id
_entity.type
_entity.pdbx_description
1 polymer ?
#
loop_
_entity_poly.entity_id
_entity_poly.type
_entity_poly.pdbx_seq_one_letter_code
_entity_poly.pdbx_strand_id
1 'polypeptide(L)'
;MTRERPIRRVGIHEWGTHPVPPEHLRALLDDRDDLDCAFEVCSTDEAAEYDGVVTLFHHDEFLDGVEWVHNIRSGYEDFPLDDYRDGDVVMTNSTGVAGDLVAESVTGLVLTLAKGLHRFRDQQHEREWDRLSWERPFEVGQSSACVVGLGELGGSTASRLGVLGMDVDGVDIRPVSGLGLGRVYDPAQIENAVSDARFVVLTTPLNEATRGLVDGSVFEAMREDAYLINVSRGEIVVEGDLVEALENDEIAGAALDVFYDEPLPEDAPFWEMENVVVTPHAAAQADTYGDRIADLVATNVDRLTHGGTPWNRVV
;
A
#
# COMPACT_ATOMS: atom_id res chain seq x y z
N MET A 1 -10.46 -0.76 29.85
CA MET A 1 -10.49 -1.79 30.90
C MET A 1 -9.18 -2.56 30.87
N THR A 2 -8.54 -2.79 32.02
CA THR A 2 -7.33 -3.64 32.07
C THR A 2 -7.77 -5.08 31.82
N ARG A 3 -7.16 -5.72 30.84
CA ARG A 3 -7.39 -7.13 30.52
C ARG A 3 -7.09 -8.02 31.71
N GLU A 4 -7.95 -8.96 32.03
CA GLU A 4 -7.80 -9.90 33.16
C GLU A 4 -7.03 -11.18 32.77
N ARG A 5 -6.86 -11.45 31.45
CA ARG A 5 -6.21 -12.69 30.98
C ARG A 5 -5.09 -12.39 29.96
N PRO A 6 -3.94 -13.10 30.08
CA PRO A 6 -2.88 -13.02 29.08
C PRO A 6 -3.30 -13.71 27.78
N ILE A 7 -2.74 -13.25 26.65
CA ILE A 7 -2.84 -13.97 25.36
C ILE A 7 -1.90 -15.17 25.43
N ARG A 8 -2.45 -16.37 25.24
CA ARG A 8 -1.75 -17.66 25.33
C ARG A 8 -1.80 -18.47 24.05
N ARG A 9 -2.85 -18.30 23.26
CA ARG A 9 -3.05 -19.01 22.00
C ARG A 9 -3.51 -18.01 20.94
N VAL A 10 -2.78 -17.98 19.81
CA VAL A 10 -3.11 -17.14 18.66
C VAL A 10 -3.28 -18.03 17.43
N GLY A 11 -4.46 -17.94 16.81
CA GLY A 11 -4.75 -18.56 15.54
C GLY A 11 -4.20 -17.70 14.39
N ILE A 12 -3.53 -18.30 13.43
CA ILE A 12 -3.17 -17.67 12.18
C ILE A 12 -4.15 -18.20 11.13
N HIS A 13 -5.13 -17.38 10.76
CA HIS A 13 -6.18 -17.79 9.84
C HIS A 13 -5.63 -18.14 8.45
N GLU A 14 -6.23 -19.12 7.78
CA GLU A 14 -5.87 -19.52 6.43
C GLU A 14 -6.32 -18.47 5.40
N TRP A 15 -5.40 -17.92 4.59
CA TRP A 15 -5.73 -16.94 3.53
C TRP A 15 -5.04 -17.21 2.18
N GLY A 16 -4.37 -18.34 2.03
CA GLY A 16 -3.58 -18.66 0.84
C GLY A 16 -2.10 -18.33 1.00
N THR A 17 -1.41 -18.01 -0.10
CA THR A 17 0.07 -17.88 -0.09
C THR A 17 0.58 -16.43 -0.08
N HIS A 18 -0.27 -15.47 -0.39
CA HIS A 18 0.11 -14.05 -0.46
C HIS A 18 -0.65 -13.22 0.58
N PRO A 19 -0.01 -12.18 1.14
CA PRO A 19 1.37 -11.68 0.92
C PRO A 19 2.44 -12.53 1.60
N VAL A 20 2.10 -13.33 2.61
CA VAL A 20 2.95 -14.30 3.29
C VAL A 20 2.14 -15.56 3.62
N PRO A 21 2.65 -16.77 3.37
CA PRO A 21 1.91 -17.99 3.73
C PRO A 21 1.68 -18.08 5.25
N PRO A 22 0.48 -18.45 5.74
CA PRO A 22 0.19 -18.61 7.17
C PRO A 22 1.17 -19.50 7.91
N GLU A 23 1.56 -20.62 7.32
CA GLU A 23 2.54 -21.55 7.90
C GLU A 23 3.94 -20.94 8.01
N HIS A 24 4.31 -20.04 7.08
CA HIS A 24 5.58 -19.33 7.18
C HIS A 24 5.55 -18.32 8.31
N LEU A 25 4.46 -17.56 8.45
CA LEU A 25 4.27 -16.61 9.55
C LEU A 25 4.27 -17.35 10.90
N ARG A 26 3.59 -18.51 10.99
CA ARG A 26 3.61 -19.37 12.18
C ARG A 26 5.04 -19.76 12.55
N ALA A 27 5.84 -20.23 11.58
CA ALA A 27 7.21 -20.63 11.84
C ALA A 27 8.08 -19.47 12.37
N LEU A 28 7.93 -18.28 11.81
CA LEU A 28 8.62 -17.07 12.27
C LEU A 28 8.24 -16.67 13.70
N LEU A 29 6.98 -16.92 14.10
CA LEU A 29 6.49 -16.65 15.46
C LEU A 29 6.92 -17.73 16.46
N ASP A 30 6.95 -19.01 16.04
CA ASP A 30 7.40 -20.13 16.86
C ASP A 30 8.91 -20.05 17.19
N ASP A 31 9.73 -19.43 16.34
CA ASP A 31 11.15 -19.20 16.59
C ASP A 31 11.44 -18.13 17.67
N ARG A 32 10.38 -17.54 18.26
CA ARG A 32 10.50 -16.50 19.30
C ARG A 32 10.45 -17.09 20.69
N ASP A 33 11.64 -17.32 21.27
CA ASP A 33 11.80 -17.88 22.61
C ASP A 33 11.31 -16.96 23.77
N ASP A 34 11.01 -15.69 23.46
CA ASP A 34 10.61 -14.67 24.44
C ASP A 34 9.08 -14.57 24.65
N LEU A 35 8.28 -15.32 23.90
CA LEU A 35 6.83 -15.32 23.97
C LEU A 35 6.31 -16.61 24.63
N ASP A 36 5.52 -16.46 25.71
CA ASP A 36 4.77 -17.56 26.31
C ASP A 36 3.36 -17.63 25.62
N CYS A 37 3.36 -17.90 24.33
CA CYS A 37 2.18 -17.96 23.46
C CYS A 37 2.35 -19.06 22.42
N ALA A 38 1.30 -19.85 22.19
CA ALA A 38 1.27 -20.84 21.13
C ALA A 38 0.67 -20.24 19.84
N PHE A 39 1.26 -20.53 18.69
CA PHE A 39 0.79 -20.09 17.37
C PHE A 39 0.41 -21.30 16.52
N GLU A 40 -0.82 -21.32 16.01
CA GLU A 40 -1.33 -22.44 15.23
C GLU A 40 -2.06 -21.89 14.00
N VAL A 41 -1.93 -22.56 12.84
CA VAL A 41 -2.77 -22.23 11.68
C VAL A 41 -4.17 -22.77 11.95
N CYS A 42 -5.19 -21.97 11.69
CA CYS A 42 -6.57 -22.31 11.99
C CYS A 42 -7.53 -21.96 10.84
N SER A 43 -8.63 -22.71 10.79
CA SER A 43 -9.80 -22.36 9.97
C SER A 43 -10.68 -21.33 10.66
N THR A 44 -11.62 -20.75 9.92
CA THR A 44 -12.61 -19.80 10.44
C THR A 44 -13.41 -20.39 11.61
N ASP A 45 -13.87 -21.65 11.48
CA ASP A 45 -14.70 -22.33 12.48
C ASP A 45 -13.98 -22.59 13.81
N GLU A 46 -12.65 -22.61 13.80
CA GLU A 46 -11.79 -22.83 14.98
C GLU A 46 -11.42 -21.53 15.70
N ALA A 47 -11.73 -20.37 15.13
CA ALA A 47 -11.29 -19.06 15.64
C ALA A 47 -11.61 -18.84 17.13
N ALA A 48 -12.79 -19.26 17.59
CA ALA A 48 -13.22 -19.13 18.98
C ALA A 48 -12.39 -19.96 20.00
N GLU A 49 -11.51 -20.85 19.54
CA GLU A 49 -10.60 -21.61 20.39
C GLU A 49 -9.33 -20.82 20.79
N TYR A 50 -9.12 -19.64 20.20
CA TYR A 50 -7.94 -18.81 20.37
C TYR A 50 -8.27 -17.51 21.11
N ASP A 51 -7.29 -16.99 21.86
CA ASP A 51 -7.41 -15.70 22.54
C ASP A 51 -7.33 -14.55 21.50
N GLY A 52 -6.61 -14.77 20.39
CA GLY A 52 -6.47 -13.83 19.29
C GLY A 52 -6.34 -14.51 17.94
N VAL A 53 -6.66 -13.77 16.87
CA VAL A 53 -6.55 -14.25 15.49
C VAL A 53 -5.75 -13.23 14.65
N VAL A 54 -4.76 -13.74 13.91
CA VAL A 54 -4.06 -12.99 12.86
C VAL A 54 -4.67 -13.37 11.52
N THR A 55 -5.11 -12.40 10.74
CA THR A 55 -5.87 -12.65 9.50
C THR A 55 -5.55 -11.63 8.40
N LEU A 56 -5.89 -12.00 7.16
CA LEU A 56 -5.90 -11.11 5.99
C LEU A 56 -7.29 -10.51 5.73
N PHE A 57 -8.35 -11.24 6.10
CA PHE A 57 -9.74 -10.90 5.81
C PHE A 57 -10.57 -10.91 7.08
N HIS A 58 -11.67 -10.15 7.08
CA HIS A 58 -12.69 -10.26 8.12
C HIS A 58 -13.57 -11.50 7.92
N HIS A 59 -13.97 -12.12 9.05
CA HIS A 59 -15.01 -13.15 9.15
C HIS A 59 -15.82 -12.88 10.40
N ASP A 60 -17.16 -13.05 10.32
CA ASP A 60 -18.07 -12.77 11.43
C ASP A 60 -17.77 -13.61 12.68
N GLU A 61 -17.25 -14.83 12.49
CA GLU A 61 -16.83 -15.75 13.56
C GLU A 61 -15.73 -15.16 14.45
N PHE A 62 -14.98 -14.18 13.97
CA PHE A 62 -13.94 -13.50 14.78
C PHE A 62 -14.52 -12.54 15.83
N LEU A 63 -15.83 -12.27 15.76
CA LEU A 63 -16.52 -11.46 16.75
C LEU A 63 -17.01 -12.32 17.95
N ASP A 64 -17.03 -13.64 17.81
CA ASP A 64 -17.51 -14.57 18.81
C ASP A 64 -16.35 -15.28 19.53
N GLY A 65 -16.03 -14.84 20.76
CA GLY A 65 -15.06 -15.50 21.64
C GLY A 65 -13.60 -15.14 21.44
N VAL A 66 -13.26 -14.42 20.37
CA VAL A 66 -11.90 -13.88 20.14
C VAL A 66 -11.77 -12.52 20.83
N GLU A 67 -10.68 -12.31 21.55
CA GLU A 67 -10.46 -11.03 22.24
C GLU A 67 -9.64 -10.02 21.41
N TRP A 68 -8.85 -10.50 20.45
CA TRP A 68 -7.95 -9.69 19.64
C TRP A 68 -7.89 -10.21 18.21
N VAL A 69 -8.04 -9.31 17.24
CA VAL A 69 -7.84 -9.57 15.82
C VAL A 69 -6.74 -8.67 15.27
N HIS A 70 -5.78 -9.26 14.58
CA HIS A 70 -4.72 -8.53 13.90
C HIS A 70 -4.84 -8.72 12.38
N ASN A 71 -5.09 -7.63 11.67
CA ASN A 71 -5.04 -7.62 10.21
C ASN A 71 -3.59 -7.43 9.73
N ILE A 72 -3.07 -8.36 8.93
CA ILE A 72 -1.71 -8.31 8.38
C ILE A 72 -1.50 -7.23 7.31
N ARG A 73 -2.55 -6.50 6.90
CA ARG A 73 -2.47 -5.32 6.03
C ARG A 73 -2.59 -4.03 6.84
N SER A 74 -2.17 -2.91 6.25
CA SER A 74 -2.45 -1.58 6.81
C SER A 74 -3.87 -1.10 6.52
N GLY A 75 -4.44 -1.42 5.36
CA GLY A 75 -5.83 -1.13 5.01
C GLY A 75 -6.80 -2.06 5.76
N TYR A 76 -7.91 -1.51 6.20
CA TYR A 76 -8.94 -2.23 6.99
C TYR A 76 -10.36 -1.83 6.58
N GLU A 77 -10.52 -1.34 5.38
CA GLU A 77 -11.78 -0.85 4.84
C GLU A 77 -12.88 -1.92 4.82
N ASP A 78 -12.48 -3.19 4.70
CA ASP A 78 -13.36 -4.36 4.64
C ASP A 78 -13.78 -4.87 6.03
N PHE A 79 -13.28 -4.26 7.12
CA PHE A 79 -13.60 -4.70 8.47
C PHE A 79 -14.72 -3.85 9.08
N PRO A 80 -15.80 -4.46 9.62
CA PRO A 80 -16.93 -3.76 10.23
C PRO A 80 -16.55 -3.25 11.62
N LEU A 81 -15.89 -2.10 11.69
CA LEU A 81 -15.30 -1.57 12.93
C LEU A 81 -16.31 -1.36 14.05
N ASP A 82 -17.58 -1.08 13.74
CA ASP A 82 -18.62 -0.89 14.74
C ASP A 82 -18.96 -2.22 15.42
N ASP A 83 -18.98 -3.33 14.68
CA ASP A 83 -19.24 -4.69 15.25
C ASP A 83 -18.08 -5.10 16.18
N TYR A 84 -16.83 -4.75 15.83
CA TYR A 84 -15.67 -4.97 16.71
C TYR A 84 -15.79 -4.18 18.02
N ARG A 85 -16.25 -2.92 17.96
CA ARG A 85 -16.50 -2.08 19.16
C ARG A 85 -17.60 -2.64 20.04
N ASP A 86 -18.71 -3.06 19.41
CA ASP A 86 -19.88 -3.61 20.11
C ASP A 86 -19.56 -4.98 20.74
N GLY A 87 -18.68 -5.78 20.11
CA GLY A 87 -18.18 -7.05 20.61
C GLY A 87 -17.04 -6.95 21.63
N ASP A 88 -16.57 -5.74 21.99
CA ASP A 88 -15.36 -5.54 22.82
C ASP A 88 -14.10 -6.24 22.28
N VAL A 89 -14.03 -6.51 20.96
CA VAL A 89 -12.88 -7.13 20.30
C VAL A 89 -11.85 -6.07 19.92
N VAL A 90 -10.63 -6.20 20.41
CA VAL A 90 -9.54 -5.29 20.04
C VAL A 90 -9.08 -5.61 18.63
N MET A 91 -9.11 -4.64 17.73
CA MET A 91 -8.56 -4.78 16.39
C MET A 91 -7.28 -3.97 16.23
N THR A 92 -6.27 -4.59 15.65
CA THR A 92 -5.01 -3.96 15.24
C THR A 92 -4.71 -4.24 13.76
N ASN A 93 -3.89 -3.41 13.14
CA ASN A 93 -3.45 -3.59 11.77
C ASN A 93 -1.91 -3.48 11.62
N SER A 94 -1.41 -3.70 10.41
CA SER A 94 0.02 -3.69 10.12
C SER A 94 0.53 -2.36 9.54
N THR A 95 -0.05 -1.24 9.96
CA THR A 95 0.52 0.08 9.66
C THR A 95 1.95 0.17 10.20
N GLY A 96 2.90 0.70 9.41
CA GLY A 96 4.31 0.80 9.78
C GLY A 96 5.20 -0.31 9.23
N VAL A 97 4.60 -1.32 8.57
CA VAL A 97 5.34 -2.48 8.04
C VAL A 97 5.77 -2.28 6.59
N ALA A 98 4.92 -1.66 5.78
CA ALA A 98 5.04 -1.64 4.32
C ALA A 98 5.77 -0.42 3.75
N GLY A 99 5.97 0.65 4.52
CA GLY A 99 6.42 1.95 4.00
C GLY A 99 7.67 1.89 3.15
N ASP A 100 8.73 1.26 3.66
CA ASP A 100 9.98 1.11 2.91
C ASP A 100 9.85 0.20 1.69
N LEU A 101 9.06 -0.87 1.78
CA LEU A 101 8.88 -1.84 0.69
C LEU A 101 8.14 -1.19 -0.47
N VAL A 102 7.05 -0.48 -0.18
CA VAL A 102 6.30 0.29 -1.19
C VAL A 102 7.17 1.38 -1.79
N ALA A 103 7.97 2.09 -1.00
CA ALA A 103 8.86 3.13 -1.50
C ALA A 103 9.95 2.57 -2.45
N GLU A 104 10.41 1.32 -2.24
CA GLU A 104 11.30 0.61 -3.18
C GLU A 104 10.59 0.31 -4.49
N SER A 105 9.36 -0.20 -4.43
CA SER A 105 8.57 -0.49 -5.61
C SER A 105 8.26 0.78 -6.41
N VAL A 106 7.83 1.87 -5.75
CA VAL A 106 7.64 3.17 -6.40
C VAL A 106 8.93 3.65 -7.08
N THR A 107 10.08 3.52 -6.39
CA THR A 107 11.38 3.85 -7.00
C THR A 107 11.66 3.04 -8.26
N GLY A 108 11.37 1.74 -8.22
CA GLY A 108 11.48 0.86 -9.38
C GLY A 108 10.56 1.27 -10.53
N LEU A 109 9.31 1.63 -10.24
CA LEU A 109 8.34 2.11 -11.23
C LEU A 109 8.75 3.45 -11.84
N VAL A 110 9.20 4.42 -11.01
CA VAL A 110 9.77 5.70 -11.49
C VAL A 110 10.91 5.47 -12.46
N LEU A 111 11.87 4.61 -12.12
CA LEU A 111 13.00 4.30 -13.00
C LEU A 111 12.57 3.55 -14.26
N THR A 112 11.59 2.66 -14.15
CA THR A 112 11.02 1.93 -15.28
C THR A 112 10.40 2.88 -16.30
N LEU A 113 9.57 3.81 -15.86
CA LEU A 113 8.95 4.81 -16.71
C LEU A 113 9.98 5.78 -17.28
N ALA A 114 10.85 6.35 -16.43
CA ALA A 114 11.85 7.33 -16.84
C ALA A 114 12.86 6.81 -17.87
N LYS A 115 13.22 5.53 -17.80
CA LYS A 115 14.18 4.87 -18.69
C LYS A 115 13.52 4.07 -19.80
N GLY A 116 12.18 3.92 -19.78
CA GLY A 116 11.45 3.10 -20.74
C GLY A 116 11.80 1.62 -20.66
N LEU A 117 12.09 1.09 -19.44
CA LEU A 117 12.51 -0.31 -19.27
C LEU A 117 11.43 -1.30 -19.65
N HIS A 118 10.16 -0.96 -19.45
CA HIS A 118 9.00 -1.74 -19.89
C HIS A 118 9.02 -1.94 -21.41
N ARG A 119 9.25 -0.89 -22.19
CA ARG A 119 9.33 -0.96 -23.67
C ARG A 119 10.50 -1.83 -24.14
N PHE A 120 11.66 -1.75 -23.49
CA PHE A 120 12.78 -2.64 -23.80
C PHE A 120 12.48 -4.09 -23.43
N ARG A 121 11.65 -4.32 -22.39
CA ARG A 121 11.19 -5.66 -22.02
C ARG A 121 10.26 -6.24 -23.12
N ASP A 122 9.37 -5.41 -23.69
CA ASP A 122 8.47 -5.81 -24.77
C ASP A 122 9.27 -6.08 -26.06
N GLN A 123 10.16 -5.19 -26.48
CA GLN A 123 11.10 -5.43 -27.59
C GLN A 123 11.91 -6.72 -27.43
N GLN A 124 12.30 -7.06 -26.17
CA GLN A 124 13.00 -8.33 -25.91
C GLN A 124 12.13 -9.54 -26.27
N HIS A 125 10.81 -9.51 -26.01
CA HIS A 125 9.89 -10.57 -26.40
C HIS A 125 9.78 -10.70 -27.92
N GLU A 126 9.77 -9.57 -28.61
CA GLU A 126 9.68 -9.48 -30.07
C GLU A 126 11.03 -9.72 -30.77
N ARG A 127 12.12 -9.84 -29.99
CA ARG A 127 13.51 -9.97 -30.46
C ARG A 127 13.99 -8.77 -31.26
N GLU A 128 13.48 -7.61 -30.95
CA GLU A 128 13.87 -6.34 -31.51
C GLU A 128 15.06 -5.74 -30.71
N TRP A 129 15.99 -5.08 -31.44
CA TRP A 129 17.16 -4.41 -30.90
C TRP A 129 17.18 -2.95 -31.32
N ASP A 130 16.19 -2.18 -30.83
CA ASP A 130 16.06 -0.77 -31.18
C ASP A 130 16.22 0.12 -29.97
N ARG A 131 16.76 1.32 -30.19
CA ARG A 131 16.84 2.36 -29.16
C ARG A 131 15.57 3.18 -29.20
N LEU A 132 15.08 3.55 -28.04
CA LEU A 132 14.07 4.60 -27.93
C LEU A 132 14.61 5.92 -28.51
N SER A 133 13.74 6.81 -28.97
CA SER A 133 14.16 8.15 -29.40
C SER A 133 14.93 8.83 -28.24
N TRP A 134 15.92 9.62 -28.57
CA TRP A 134 16.82 10.23 -27.57
C TRP A 134 16.09 11.13 -26.56
N GLU A 135 14.90 11.61 -26.89
CA GLU A 135 14.06 12.48 -26.07
C GLU A 135 13.24 11.70 -25.01
N ARG A 136 13.03 10.40 -25.20
CA ARG A 136 12.15 9.58 -24.35
C ARG A 136 12.77 9.26 -22.97
N PRO A 137 13.96 8.63 -22.89
CA PRO A 137 14.60 8.41 -21.59
C PRO A 137 15.12 9.73 -21.02
N PHE A 138 14.80 10.00 -19.75
CA PHE A 138 15.26 11.22 -19.07
C PHE A 138 15.98 10.92 -17.75
N GLU A 139 16.63 11.93 -17.19
CA GLU A 139 17.35 11.85 -15.91
C GLU A 139 16.37 12.16 -14.76
N VAL A 140 16.22 11.20 -13.83
CA VAL A 140 15.28 11.30 -12.72
C VAL A 140 15.67 12.42 -11.75
N GLY A 141 16.97 12.61 -11.47
CA GLY A 141 17.46 13.63 -10.56
C GLY A 141 17.25 15.09 -11.02
N GLN A 142 16.71 15.29 -12.23
CA GLN A 142 16.32 16.61 -12.75
C GLN A 142 14.78 16.76 -12.83
N SER A 143 14.05 15.83 -12.20
CA SER A 143 12.59 15.77 -12.25
C SER A 143 11.98 16.15 -10.91
N SER A 144 10.71 16.53 -10.96
CA SER A 144 9.88 16.82 -9.79
C SER A 144 8.90 15.69 -9.52
N ALA A 145 8.52 15.52 -8.27
CA ALA A 145 7.45 14.61 -7.86
C ALA A 145 6.47 15.30 -6.91
N CYS A 146 5.21 14.90 -6.98
CA CYS A 146 4.19 15.23 -5.98
C CYS A 146 3.71 13.93 -5.33
N VAL A 147 3.90 13.78 -4.01
CA VAL A 147 3.43 12.61 -3.26
C VAL A 147 2.13 13.00 -2.55
N VAL A 148 1.03 12.34 -2.93
CA VAL A 148 -0.32 12.58 -2.40
C VAL A 148 -0.57 11.63 -1.24
N GLY A 149 -0.62 12.18 -0.02
CA GLY A 149 -0.63 11.44 1.24
C GLY A 149 0.78 11.25 1.80
N LEU A 150 1.12 11.98 2.88
CA LEU A 150 2.43 11.94 3.52
C LEU A 150 2.40 11.14 4.83
N GLY A 151 1.64 10.03 4.84
CA GLY A 151 1.66 9.03 5.89
C GLY A 151 2.96 8.21 5.87
N GLU A 152 2.90 6.99 6.35
CA GLU A 152 4.07 6.10 6.36
C GLU A 152 4.57 5.80 4.94
N LEU A 153 3.68 5.36 4.03
CA LEU A 153 4.04 5.04 2.65
C LEU A 153 4.59 6.26 1.91
N GLY A 154 3.85 7.37 1.98
CA GLY A 154 4.23 8.58 1.28
C GLY A 154 5.48 9.25 1.83
N GLY A 155 5.67 9.23 3.14
CA GLY A 155 6.89 9.73 3.78
C GLY A 155 8.14 8.95 3.38
N SER A 156 8.08 7.61 3.39
CA SER A 156 9.16 6.75 2.90
C SER A 156 9.43 6.96 1.41
N THR A 157 8.36 7.07 0.60
CA THR A 157 8.44 7.36 -0.84
C THR A 157 9.11 8.70 -1.10
N ALA A 158 8.62 9.77 -0.48
CA ALA A 158 9.18 11.11 -0.65
C ALA A 158 10.66 11.17 -0.29
N SER A 159 11.05 10.52 0.81
CA SER A 159 12.45 10.43 1.24
C SER A 159 13.32 9.73 0.18
N ARG A 160 12.88 8.59 -0.39
CA ARG A 160 13.64 7.86 -1.41
C ARG A 160 13.76 8.61 -2.72
N LEU A 161 12.67 9.26 -3.17
CA LEU A 161 12.70 10.11 -4.37
C LEU A 161 13.64 11.29 -4.19
N GLY A 162 13.67 11.92 -3.02
CA GLY A 162 14.64 12.96 -2.67
C GLY A 162 16.09 12.49 -2.73
N VAL A 163 16.39 11.25 -2.30
CA VAL A 163 17.73 10.64 -2.42
C VAL A 163 18.16 10.46 -3.89
N LEU A 164 17.19 10.22 -4.80
CA LEU A 164 17.46 10.20 -6.25
C LEU A 164 17.76 11.59 -6.84
N GLY A 165 17.65 12.64 -6.04
CA GLY A 165 17.90 14.04 -6.47
C GLY A 165 16.67 14.74 -7.01
N MET A 166 15.47 14.17 -6.85
CA MET A 166 14.23 14.80 -7.29
C MET A 166 13.81 15.93 -6.34
N ASP A 167 13.18 16.96 -6.90
CA ASP A 167 12.43 17.95 -6.14
C ASP A 167 11.07 17.36 -5.78
N VAL A 168 10.79 17.16 -4.48
CA VAL A 168 9.57 16.47 -4.02
C VAL A 168 8.68 17.43 -3.26
N ASP A 169 7.48 17.65 -3.77
CA ASP A 169 6.37 18.29 -3.07
C ASP A 169 5.38 17.24 -2.55
N GLY A 170 4.44 17.61 -1.71
CA GLY A 170 3.44 16.70 -1.20
C GLY A 170 2.07 17.31 -0.98
N VAL A 171 1.07 16.45 -0.83
CA VAL A 171 -0.29 16.80 -0.44
C VAL A 171 -0.66 16.01 0.82
N ASP A 172 -1.07 16.67 1.90
CA ASP A 172 -1.57 16.02 3.12
C ASP A 172 -2.54 16.95 3.86
N ILE A 173 -3.47 16.36 4.60
CA ILE A 173 -4.41 17.08 5.50
C ILE A 173 -3.72 17.64 6.74
N ARG A 174 -2.50 17.18 7.03
CA ARG A 174 -1.72 17.59 8.20
C ARG A 174 -0.49 18.37 7.76
N PRO A 175 -0.05 19.35 8.54
CA PRO A 175 1.25 19.96 8.31
C PRO A 175 2.35 18.91 8.55
N VAL A 176 3.09 18.58 7.51
CA VAL A 176 4.22 17.63 7.57
C VAL A 176 5.53 18.40 7.40
N SER A 177 6.53 18.04 8.18
CA SER A 177 7.86 18.63 8.10
C SER A 177 8.95 17.57 8.27
N GLY A 178 10.15 17.87 7.81
CA GLY A 178 11.32 17.01 8.07
C GLY A 178 11.58 15.89 7.06
N LEU A 179 10.76 15.76 6.00
CA LEU A 179 10.95 14.75 4.95
C LEU A 179 11.84 15.23 3.78
N GLY A 180 12.46 16.39 3.89
CA GLY A 180 13.20 16.99 2.76
C GLY A 180 12.29 17.48 1.63
N LEU A 181 11.01 17.70 1.92
CA LEU A 181 10.02 18.20 0.96
C LEU A 181 10.23 19.69 0.65
N GLY A 182 9.84 20.08 -0.57
CA GLY A 182 9.73 21.47 -0.98
C GLY A 182 8.50 22.11 -0.35
N ARG A 183 7.32 21.82 -0.88
CA ARG A 183 6.04 22.34 -0.37
C ARG A 183 5.11 21.21 0.03
N VAL A 184 4.23 21.51 1.00
CA VAL A 184 3.10 20.63 1.35
C VAL A 184 1.83 21.43 1.13
N TYR A 185 0.97 20.89 0.27
CA TYR A 185 -0.30 21.50 -0.12
C TYR A 185 -1.46 20.85 0.67
N ASP A 186 -2.51 21.63 0.89
CA ASP A 186 -3.80 21.09 1.32
C ASP A 186 -4.45 20.28 0.17
N PRO A 187 -5.21 19.20 0.43
CA PRO A 187 -5.91 18.46 -0.61
C PRO A 187 -6.79 19.30 -1.54
N ALA A 188 -7.39 20.37 -1.05
CA ALA A 188 -8.15 21.32 -1.87
C ALA A 188 -7.29 22.09 -2.90
N GLN A 189 -5.97 21.93 -2.86
CA GLN A 189 -5.01 22.55 -3.78
C GLN A 189 -4.31 21.51 -4.66
N ILE A 190 -4.87 20.30 -4.81
CA ILE A 190 -4.24 19.19 -5.52
C ILE A 190 -3.84 19.56 -6.94
N GLU A 191 -4.70 20.27 -7.68
CA GLU A 191 -4.40 20.73 -9.04
C GLU A 191 -3.12 21.60 -9.08
N ASN A 192 -2.97 22.50 -8.11
CA ASN A 192 -1.74 23.31 -8.02
C ASN A 192 -0.51 22.45 -7.64
N ALA A 193 -0.71 21.43 -6.81
CA ALA A 193 0.39 20.56 -6.36
C ALA A 193 0.94 19.67 -7.48
N VAL A 194 0.06 19.22 -8.38
CA VAL A 194 0.45 18.32 -9.49
C VAL A 194 0.96 19.06 -10.73
N SER A 195 0.65 20.36 -10.88
CA SER A 195 0.87 21.12 -12.10
C SER A 195 2.34 21.21 -12.57
N ASP A 196 3.29 21.18 -11.63
CA ASP A 196 4.73 21.20 -11.92
C ASP A 196 5.38 19.81 -11.77
N ALA A 197 4.61 18.79 -11.31
CA ALA A 197 5.13 17.48 -11.03
C ALA A 197 5.27 16.63 -12.29
N ARG A 198 6.43 16.00 -12.47
CA ARG A 198 6.63 14.98 -13.51
C ARG A 198 6.15 13.60 -13.06
N PHE A 199 6.15 13.34 -11.77
CA PHE A 199 5.57 12.13 -11.18
C PHE A 199 4.56 12.50 -10.11
N VAL A 200 3.35 12.00 -10.22
CA VAL A 200 2.32 12.10 -9.20
C VAL A 200 2.15 10.71 -8.58
N VAL A 201 2.45 10.59 -7.27
CA VAL A 201 2.43 9.29 -6.57
C VAL A 201 1.33 9.30 -5.52
N LEU A 202 0.38 8.35 -5.62
CA LEU A 202 -0.75 8.23 -4.72
C LEU A 202 -0.44 7.21 -3.62
N THR A 203 -0.52 7.67 -2.37
CA THR A 203 -0.24 6.89 -1.15
C THR A 203 -1.25 7.18 -0.03
N THR A 204 -2.39 7.77 -0.37
CA THR A 204 -3.49 8.05 0.56
C THR A 204 -4.31 6.80 0.87
N PRO A 205 -4.89 6.64 2.08
CA PRO A 205 -5.90 5.62 2.33
C PRO A 205 -7.19 5.95 1.56
N LEU A 206 -7.97 4.92 1.24
CA LEU A 206 -9.30 5.09 0.68
C LEU A 206 -10.30 5.44 1.78
N ASN A 207 -11.03 6.52 1.58
CA ASN A 207 -12.16 6.96 2.41
C ASN A 207 -13.08 7.88 1.58
N GLU A 208 -14.15 8.40 2.19
CA GLU A 208 -15.11 9.29 1.48
C GLU A 208 -14.45 10.54 0.87
N ALA A 209 -13.40 11.07 1.50
CA ALA A 209 -12.72 12.27 1.03
C ALA A 209 -11.65 12.00 -0.04
N THR A 210 -11.19 10.75 -0.16
CA THR A 210 -10.13 10.35 -1.11
C THR A 210 -10.64 9.52 -2.28
N ARG A 211 -11.88 9.03 -2.21
CA ARG A 211 -12.55 8.35 -3.33
C ARG A 211 -12.75 9.32 -4.49
N GLY A 212 -12.19 9.00 -5.65
CA GLY A 212 -12.23 9.85 -6.84
C GLY A 212 -11.47 11.18 -6.66
N LEU A 213 -10.48 11.22 -5.78
CA LEU A 213 -9.66 12.42 -5.53
C LEU A 213 -8.90 12.87 -6.79
N VAL A 214 -8.52 11.94 -7.65
CA VAL A 214 -7.86 12.20 -8.93
C VAL A 214 -8.88 11.95 -10.02
N ASP A 215 -9.42 13.01 -10.56
CA ASP A 215 -10.41 13.04 -11.63
C ASP A 215 -9.88 13.79 -12.86
N GLY A 216 -10.72 14.02 -13.87
CA GLY A 216 -10.39 14.72 -15.09
C GLY A 216 -9.77 16.10 -14.86
N SER A 217 -10.22 16.85 -13.84
CA SER A 217 -9.65 18.17 -13.55
C SER A 217 -8.21 18.10 -13.06
N VAL A 218 -7.88 17.04 -12.31
CA VAL A 218 -6.51 16.79 -11.86
C VAL A 218 -5.62 16.38 -13.03
N PHE A 219 -6.11 15.54 -13.96
CA PHE A 219 -5.37 15.18 -15.17
C PHE A 219 -5.13 16.40 -16.07
N GLU A 220 -6.15 17.24 -16.31
CA GLU A 220 -5.99 18.51 -17.03
C GLU A 220 -4.96 19.46 -16.41
N ALA A 221 -4.77 19.42 -15.07
CA ALA A 221 -3.78 20.21 -14.37
C ALA A 221 -2.37 19.62 -14.42
N MET A 222 -2.22 18.32 -14.67
CA MET A 222 -0.92 17.66 -14.82
C MET A 222 -0.21 18.11 -16.11
N ARG A 223 1.08 17.87 -16.17
CA ARG A 223 1.90 18.12 -17.37
C ARG A 223 1.67 17.01 -18.39
N GLU A 224 1.69 17.33 -19.68
CA GLU A 224 1.65 16.33 -20.77
C GLU A 224 2.76 15.28 -20.70
N ASP A 225 3.91 15.62 -20.05
CA ASP A 225 5.03 14.68 -19.84
C ASP A 225 5.04 14.05 -18.43
N ALA A 226 3.94 14.17 -17.68
CA ALA A 226 3.81 13.61 -16.34
C ALA A 226 3.38 12.14 -16.35
N TYR A 227 3.68 11.45 -15.25
CA TYR A 227 3.29 10.07 -14.99
C TYR A 227 2.52 9.96 -13.69
N LEU A 228 1.42 9.20 -13.70
CA LEU A 228 0.70 8.79 -12.49
C LEU A 228 1.27 7.48 -11.97
N ILE A 229 1.50 7.38 -10.66
CA ILE A 229 1.84 6.11 -9.96
C ILE A 229 0.83 5.89 -8.85
N ASN A 230 0.03 4.82 -8.96
CA ASN A 230 -0.93 4.47 -7.92
C ASN A 230 -0.53 3.16 -7.24
N VAL A 231 -0.11 3.25 -5.97
CA VAL A 231 0.24 2.12 -5.09
C VAL A 231 -0.63 2.10 -3.82
N SER A 232 -1.80 2.71 -3.92
CA SER A 232 -2.71 2.90 -2.79
C SER A 232 -4.00 2.09 -2.96
N ARG A 233 -5.03 2.66 -3.61
CA ARG A 233 -6.30 1.99 -3.97
C ARG A 233 -6.75 2.48 -5.34
N GLY A 234 -7.40 1.60 -6.12
CA GLY A 234 -7.91 1.93 -7.45
C GLY A 234 -8.91 3.09 -7.43
N GLU A 235 -9.84 3.04 -6.47
CA GLU A 235 -10.94 3.99 -6.38
C GLU A 235 -10.54 5.43 -5.97
N ILE A 236 -9.28 5.69 -5.68
CA ILE A 236 -8.77 7.06 -5.49
C ILE A 236 -8.72 7.81 -6.82
N VAL A 237 -8.62 7.09 -7.91
CA VAL A 237 -8.63 7.62 -9.27
C VAL A 237 -9.98 7.36 -9.92
N VAL A 238 -10.55 8.32 -10.63
CA VAL A 238 -11.71 8.07 -11.50
C VAL A 238 -11.20 7.33 -12.73
N GLU A 239 -11.46 6.03 -12.80
CA GLU A 239 -10.87 5.13 -13.80
C GLU A 239 -11.16 5.58 -15.24
N GLY A 240 -12.40 6.01 -15.54
CA GLY A 240 -12.76 6.49 -16.87
C GLY A 240 -11.95 7.72 -17.29
N ASP A 241 -11.69 8.64 -16.36
CA ASP A 241 -10.92 9.86 -16.63
C ASP A 241 -9.43 9.53 -16.86
N LEU A 242 -8.91 8.54 -16.13
CA LEU A 242 -7.54 8.04 -16.33
C LEU A 242 -7.38 7.40 -17.72
N VAL A 243 -8.34 6.58 -18.13
CA VAL A 243 -8.33 5.97 -19.47
C VAL A 243 -8.34 7.06 -20.54
N GLU A 244 -9.22 8.05 -20.41
CA GLU A 244 -9.31 9.17 -21.35
C GLU A 244 -8.01 9.98 -21.42
N ALA A 245 -7.41 10.29 -20.26
CA ALA A 245 -6.15 11.03 -20.19
C ALA A 245 -4.97 10.27 -20.83
N LEU A 246 -4.93 8.93 -20.68
CA LEU A 246 -3.90 8.08 -21.28
C LEU A 246 -4.08 7.92 -22.80
N GLU A 247 -5.32 7.76 -23.27
CA GLU A 247 -5.64 7.61 -24.71
C GLU A 247 -5.45 8.90 -25.48
N ASN A 248 -5.67 10.05 -24.85
CA ASN A 248 -5.52 11.37 -25.46
C ASN A 248 -4.12 11.99 -25.28
N ASP A 249 -3.15 11.24 -24.70
CA ASP A 249 -1.81 11.74 -24.38
C ASP A 249 -1.81 13.01 -23.50
N GLU A 250 -2.85 13.20 -22.63
CA GLU A 250 -2.90 14.28 -21.67
C GLU A 250 -1.84 14.11 -20.58
N ILE A 251 -1.47 12.86 -20.28
CA ILE A 251 -0.32 12.49 -19.46
C ILE A 251 0.54 11.47 -20.22
N ALA A 252 1.83 11.41 -19.94
CA ALA A 252 2.77 10.53 -20.62
C ALA A 252 2.56 9.05 -20.35
N GLY A 253 1.95 8.69 -19.24
CA GLY A 253 1.67 7.29 -18.88
C GLY A 253 1.39 7.08 -17.39
N ALA A 254 1.22 5.82 -17.00
CA ALA A 254 0.96 5.45 -15.62
C ALA A 254 1.69 4.17 -15.19
N ALA A 255 1.86 4.00 -13.87
CA ALA A 255 2.19 2.72 -13.25
C ALA A 255 1.15 2.43 -12.16
N LEU A 256 0.43 1.34 -12.32
CA LEU A 256 -0.74 1.00 -11.53
C LEU A 256 -0.51 -0.34 -10.84
N ASP A 257 -0.45 -0.32 -9.51
CA ASP A 257 -0.35 -1.52 -8.67
C ASP A 257 -1.73 -1.95 -8.15
N VAL A 258 -2.73 -1.06 -8.25
CA VAL A 258 -4.06 -1.25 -7.71
C VAL A 258 -5.14 -0.80 -8.69
N PHE A 259 -6.32 -1.46 -8.62
CA PHE A 259 -7.42 -1.26 -9.55
C PHE A 259 -8.77 -1.24 -8.81
N TYR A 260 -9.84 -0.83 -9.51
CA TYR A 260 -11.21 -0.92 -8.98
C TYR A 260 -11.62 -2.36 -8.72
N ASP A 261 -11.42 -3.20 -9.73
CA ASP A 261 -11.68 -4.63 -9.64
C ASP A 261 -10.35 -5.38 -9.58
N GLU A 262 -10.14 -6.15 -8.53
CA GLU A 262 -8.97 -7.00 -8.32
C GLU A 262 -9.39 -8.45 -8.11
N PRO A 263 -8.87 -9.40 -8.89
CA PRO A 263 -7.87 -9.27 -9.97
C PRO A 263 -8.36 -8.44 -11.15
N LEU A 264 -7.44 -7.67 -11.78
CA LEU A 264 -7.74 -6.86 -12.96
C LEU A 264 -8.41 -7.71 -14.04
N PRO A 265 -9.62 -7.33 -14.52
CA PRO A 265 -10.34 -8.07 -15.56
C PRO A 265 -9.51 -8.27 -16.84
N GLU A 266 -9.70 -9.41 -17.51
CA GLU A 266 -8.96 -9.75 -18.73
C GLU A 266 -9.20 -8.78 -19.89
N ASP A 267 -10.34 -8.08 -19.89
CA ASP A 267 -10.75 -7.10 -20.90
C ASP A 267 -10.47 -5.63 -20.50
N ALA A 268 -9.77 -5.42 -19.38
CA ALA A 268 -9.40 -4.08 -18.94
C ALA A 268 -8.47 -3.40 -19.95
N PRO A 269 -8.70 -2.11 -20.29
CA PRO A 269 -7.94 -1.41 -21.32
C PRO A 269 -6.44 -1.29 -20.99
N PHE A 270 -6.08 -1.27 -19.72
CA PHE A 270 -4.70 -1.10 -19.26
C PHE A 270 -3.73 -2.20 -19.74
N TRP A 271 -4.24 -3.39 -20.09
CA TRP A 271 -3.41 -4.48 -20.61
C TRP A 271 -2.79 -4.18 -21.98
N GLU A 272 -3.47 -3.39 -22.79
CA GLU A 272 -3.06 -3.09 -24.17
C GLU A 272 -2.35 -1.71 -24.30
N MET A 273 -2.27 -0.93 -23.22
CA MET A 273 -1.67 0.41 -23.22
C MET A 273 -0.15 0.33 -23.08
N GLU A 274 0.60 0.72 -24.13
CA GLU A 274 2.07 0.74 -24.11
C GLU A 274 2.67 1.74 -23.12
N ASN A 275 1.91 2.75 -22.69
CA ASN A 275 2.32 3.77 -21.73
C ASN A 275 1.91 3.44 -20.29
N VAL A 276 1.39 2.24 -20.04
CA VAL A 276 0.98 1.77 -18.71
C VAL A 276 1.83 0.60 -18.26
N VAL A 277 2.24 0.62 -16.99
CA VAL A 277 2.86 -0.51 -16.29
C VAL A 277 1.88 -1.02 -15.25
N VAL A 278 1.49 -2.30 -15.36
CA VAL A 278 0.59 -2.98 -14.43
C VAL A 278 1.39 -3.88 -13.49
N THR A 279 1.10 -3.81 -12.19
CA THR A 279 1.59 -4.77 -11.18
C THR A 279 0.41 -5.26 -10.34
N PRO A 280 0.42 -6.53 -9.85
CA PRO A 280 -0.77 -7.18 -9.29
C PRO A 280 -0.90 -6.96 -7.77
N HIS A 281 -1.06 -5.71 -7.32
CA HIS A 281 -1.14 -5.30 -5.91
C HIS A 281 0.04 -5.87 -5.08
N ALA A 282 1.24 -5.68 -5.60
CA ALA A 282 2.46 -6.31 -5.11
C ALA A 282 3.51 -5.29 -4.62
N ALA A 283 3.15 -4.00 -4.51
CA ALA A 283 4.10 -2.95 -4.14
C ALA A 283 4.77 -3.17 -2.77
N ALA A 284 4.09 -3.86 -1.84
CA ALA A 284 4.65 -4.23 -0.53
C ALA A 284 5.31 -5.61 -0.51
N GLN A 285 5.31 -6.36 -1.61
CA GLN A 285 5.83 -7.74 -1.63
C GLN A 285 7.35 -7.75 -1.50
N ALA A 286 7.85 -8.43 -0.47
CA ALA A 286 9.27 -8.66 -0.23
C ALA A 286 9.46 -9.92 0.64
N ASP A 287 10.62 -10.52 0.57
CA ASP A 287 11.00 -11.68 1.39
C ASP A 287 11.01 -11.36 2.90
N THR A 288 11.25 -10.10 3.27
CA THR A 288 11.25 -9.62 4.66
C THR A 288 9.87 -9.20 5.18
N TYR A 289 8.81 -9.27 4.36
CA TYR A 289 7.47 -8.85 4.82
C TYR A 289 6.96 -9.70 5.98
N GLY A 290 7.16 -11.03 5.89
CA GLY A 290 6.78 -11.96 6.96
C GLY A 290 7.47 -11.67 8.29
N ASP A 291 8.77 -11.39 8.28
CA ASP A 291 9.54 -11.04 9.49
C ASP A 291 8.99 -9.78 10.17
N ARG A 292 8.67 -8.74 9.38
CA ARG A 292 8.10 -7.48 9.90
C ARG A 292 6.72 -7.68 10.52
N ILE A 293 5.87 -8.52 9.90
CA ILE A 293 4.57 -8.88 10.48
C ILE A 293 4.77 -9.67 11.78
N ALA A 294 5.67 -10.66 11.79
CA ALA A 294 5.96 -11.45 12.98
C ALA A 294 6.46 -10.56 14.15
N ASP A 295 7.34 -9.58 13.87
CA ASP A 295 7.80 -8.59 14.86
C ASP A 295 6.67 -7.80 15.48
N LEU A 296 5.73 -7.33 14.65
CA LEU A 296 4.59 -6.55 15.10
C LEU A 296 3.58 -7.39 15.90
N VAL A 297 3.26 -8.59 15.40
CA VAL A 297 2.38 -9.56 16.08
C VAL A 297 2.97 -9.93 17.45
N ALA A 298 4.24 -10.30 17.49
CA ALA A 298 4.97 -10.63 18.73
C ALA A 298 4.91 -9.48 19.74
N THR A 299 5.20 -8.26 19.29
CA THR A 299 5.11 -7.05 20.10
C THR A 299 3.70 -6.85 20.66
N ASN A 300 2.66 -7.07 19.86
CA ASN A 300 1.28 -6.90 20.28
C ASN A 300 0.83 -8.00 21.25
N VAL A 301 1.26 -9.25 21.05
CA VAL A 301 1.03 -10.36 22.00
C VAL A 301 1.67 -10.04 23.37
N ASP A 302 2.92 -9.60 23.40
CA ASP A 302 3.60 -9.21 24.65
C ASP A 302 2.85 -8.07 25.36
N ARG A 303 2.52 -7.00 24.65
CA ARG A 303 1.80 -5.86 25.21
C ARG A 303 0.43 -6.23 25.76
N LEU A 304 -0.34 -7.01 25.02
CA LEU A 304 -1.67 -7.47 25.43
C LEU A 304 -1.60 -8.41 26.64
N THR A 305 -0.61 -9.31 26.67
CA THR A 305 -0.37 -10.23 27.80
C THR A 305 -0.05 -9.48 29.10
N HIS A 306 0.64 -8.36 28.99
CA HIS A 306 1.00 -7.53 30.16
C HIS A 306 0.05 -6.36 30.43
N GLY A 307 -1.15 -6.36 29.79
CA GLY A 307 -2.18 -5.34 30.01
C GLY A 307 -1.85 -3.97 29.39
N GLY A 308 -0.90 -3.94 28.44
CA GLY A 308 -0.55 -2.75 27.67
C GLY A 308 -1.48 -2.52 26.48
N THR A 309 -1.45 -1.32 25.91
CA THR A 309 -2.15 -1.01 24.67
C THR A 309 -1.34 -1.55 23.49
N PRO A 310 -1.93 -2.38 22.61
CA PRO A 310 -1.22 -2.87 21.43
C PRO A 310 -0.90 -1.72 20.47
N TRP A 311 0.14 -1.90 19.66
CA TRP A 311 0.45 -0.97 18.56
C TRP A 311 -0.57 -1.10 17.44
N ASN A 312 -0.79 0.00 16.74
CA ASN A 312 -1.71 0.09 15.60
C ASN A 312 -3.13 -0.36 15.94
N ARG A 313 -3.58 -0.05 17.14
CA ARG A 313 -4.96 -0.29 17.53
C ARG A 313 -5.91 0.55 16.66
N VAL A 314 -6.88 -0.11 16.02
CA VAL A 314 -7.92 0.50 15.19
C VAL A 314 -9.18 0.72 16.03
N VAL A 315 -9.59 -0.26 16.80
CA VAL A 315 -10.71 -0.18 17.76
C VAL A 315 -10.34 -0.82 19.07
#